data_538724b2d5e5ed8dfcac46b257c0fa66
#
_entry.id   538724b2d5e5ed8dfcac46b257c0fa66
#
_cell.length_a   1.000
_cell.length_b   1.000
_cell.length_c   1.000
_cell.angle_alpha   90.00
_cell.angle_beta   90.00
_cell.angle_gamma   90.00
#
_symmetry.space_group_name_H-M   'P 1'
#
loop_
_entity.id
_entity.type
_entity.pdbx_description
1 polymer ?
#
loop_
_entity_poly.entity_id
_entity_poly.type
_entity_poly.pdbx_seq_one_letter_code
_entity_poly.pdbx_strand_id
1 'polypeptide(L)'
;MRTYLRLYSSNINKIRLFFKQFIIINILFITSAYPLSNTPEQKLKNLSVSNSQIDSIIMQKAFEAELLVKNLDYKRAAKIYSEISKKSEDPEISKRATQIAGYSNNYEMMLESSERWLELSEDKITVRHVRISILLALNKIDLATK
;
A
#
# COMPACT_ATOMS: atom_id res chain seq x y z
N MET A 1 31.57 25.50 6.92
CA MET A 1 30.92 24.60 5.96
C MET A 1 30.50 23.27 6.58
N ARG A 2 31.30 22.60 7.42
CA ARG A 2 30.93 21.28 8.05
C ARG A 2 29.76 21.32 9.05
N THR A 3 29.51 22.43 9.72
CA THR A 3 28.44 22.60 10.71
C THR A 3 27.04 22.66 10.08
N TYR A 4 26.89 23.28 8.92
CA TYR A 4 25.62 23.37 8.21
C TYR A 4 25.13 22.00 7.67
N LEU A 5 26.07 21.17 7.19
CA LEU A 5 25.76 19.81 6.72
C LEU A 5 25.29 18.90 7.87
N ARG A 6 25.79 19.09 9.08
CA ARG A 6 25.38 18.32 10.25
C ARG A 6 23.98 18.68 10.74
N LEU A 7 23.63 19.97 10.70
CA LEU A 7 22.28 20.45 11.04
C LEU A 7 21.24 20.04 9.99
N TYR A 8 21.62 20.05 8.71
CA TYR A 8 20.76 19.61 7.61
C TYR A 8 20.45 18.12 7.68
N SER A 9 21.48 17.28 7.93
CA SER A 9 21.33 15.83 8.13
C SER A 9 20.46 15.49 9.36
N SER A 10 20.59 16.23 10.46
CA SER A 10 19.78 16.02 11.67
C SER A 10 18.31 16.35 11.43
N ASN A 11 18.01 17.39 10.67
CA ASN A 11 16.63 17.77 10.34
C ASN A 11 15.95 16.75 9.40
N ILE A 12 16.67 16.24 8.41
CA ILE A 12 16.14 15.20 7.51
C ILE A 12 15.76 13.93 8.28
N ASN A 13 16.60 13.52 9.23
CA ASN A 13 16.29 12.35 10.05
C ASN A 13 15.09 12.56 10.98
N LYS A 14 14.91 13.75 11.53
CA LYS A 14 13.72 14.10 12.33
C LYS A 14 12.46 14.14 11.46
N ILE A 15 12.54 14.69 10.25
CA ILE A 15 11.43 14.72 9.28
C ILE A 15 11.09 13.29 8.85
N ARG A 16 12.07 12.42 8.55
CA ARG A 16 11.84 11.00 8.24
C ARG A 16 11.18 10.25 9.39
N LEU A 17 11.60 10.52 10.63
CA LEU A 17 11.02 9.89 11.82
C LEU A 17 9.57 10.35 12.04
N PHE A 18 9.30 11.64 11.83
CA PHE A 18 7.96 12.22 11.96
C PHE A 18 7.01 11.66 10.88
N PHE A 19 7.49 11.52 9.63
CA PHE A 19 6.71 10.88 8.56
C PHE A 19 6.47 9.38 8.79
N LYS A 20 7.46 8.64 9.33
CA LYS A 20 7.23 7.24 9.74
C LYS A 20 6.10 7.15 10.77
N GLN A 21 6.11 8.02 11.77
CA GLN A 21 5.08 8.06 12.81
C GLN A 21 3.71 8.45 12.25
N PHE A 22 3.68 9.41 11.32
CA PHE A 22 2.46 9.90 10.69
C PHE A 22 1.81 8.85 9.76
N ILE A 23 2.62 8.09 9.01
CA ILE A 23 2.16 6.98 8.17
C ILE A 23 1.60 5.85 9.04
N ILE A 24 2.26 5.50 10.14
CA ILE A 24 1.80 4.47 11.08
C ILE A 24 0.47 4.88 11.74
N ILE A 25 0.33 6.14 12.15
CA ILE A 25 -0.90 6.66 12.79
C ILE A 25 -2.06 6.68 11.78
N ASN A 26 -1.84 7.08 10.53
CA ASN A 26 -2.89 7.06 9.53
C ASN A 26 -3.33 5.64 9.14
N ILE A 27 -2.39 4.68 9.09
CA ILE A 27 -2.70 3.27 8.83
C ILE A 27 -3.50 2.68 10.00
N LEU A 28 -3.17 3.00 11.25
CA LEU A 28 -3.92 2.58 12.43
C LEU A 28 -5.33 3.19 12.49
N PHE A 29 -5.50 4.44 12.04
CA PHE A 29 -6.81 5.09 12.03
C PHE A 29 -7.76 4.49 10.97
N ILE A 30 -7.22 4.05 9.83
CA ILE A 30 -8.00 3.37 8.77
C ILE A 30 -8.50 2.00 9.25
N THR A 31 -7.73 1.29 10.09
CA THR A 31 -8.14 -0.02 10.62
C THR A 31 -9.20 0.07 11.73
N SER A 32 -9.33 1.21 12.38
CA SER A 32 -10.28 1.42 13.50
C SER A 32 -11.70 1.76 13.07
N ALA A 33 -11.93 2.12 11.80
CA ALA A 33 -13.21 2.63 11.32
C ALA A 33 -14.07 1.60 10.56
N TYR A 34 -13.61 0.36 10.35
CA TYR A 34 -14.39 -0.67 9.67
C TYR A 34 -15.05 -1.61 10.67
N PRO A 35 -16.40 -1.68 10.71
CA PRO A 35 -17.07 -2.71 11.48
C PRO A 35 -16.69 -4.08 10.91
N LEU A 36 -16.28 -4.98 11.79
CA LEU A 36 -15.89 -6.37 11.54
C LEU A 36 -17.12 -7.23 11.18
N SER A 37 -17.82 -6.91 10.08
CA SER A 37 -19.06 -7.56 9.71
C SER A 37 -19.11 -8.13 8.29
N ASN A 38 -17.96 -8.57 7.75
CA ASN A 38 -18.00 -9.41 6.55
C ASN A 38 -16.97 -10.53 6.71
N THR A 39 -17.46 -11.72 7.04
CA THR A 39 -16.69 -12.96 6.99
C THR A 39 -16.19 -13.20 5.57
N PRO A 40 -14.97 -13.77 5.39
CA PRO A 40 -14.41 -14.06 4.07
C PRO A 40 -15.33 -14.90 3.17
N GLU A 41 -16.21 -15.71 3.76
CA GLU A 41 -17.13 -16.58 3.06
C GLU A 41 -18.27 -15.88 2.31
N GLN A 42 -18.71 -14.69 2.77
CA GLN A 42 -19.78 -13.97 2.08
C GLN A 42 -19.28 -13.17 0.86
N LYS A 43 -18.01 -12.78 0.85
CA LYS A 43 -17.39 -12.09 -0.30
C LYS A 43 -17.10 -13.06 -1.46
N LEU A 44 -16.94 -14.35 -1.17
CA LEU A 44 -16.73 -15.42 -2.16
C LEU A 44 -17.97 -15.74 -3.01
N LYS A 45 -19.17 -15.46 -2.53
CA LYS A 45 -20.43 -15.79 -3.22
C LYS A 45 -20.82 -14.85 -4.36
N ASN A 46 -20.21 -13.68 -4.46
CA ASN A 46 -20.58 -12.66 -5.46
C ASN A 46 -19.59 -12.53 -6.61
N LEU A 47 -18.57 -13.37 -6.71
CA LEU A 47 -17.67 -13.41 -7.86
C LEU A 47 -18.31 -14.20 -9.01
N SER A 48 -18.78 -13.48 -10.00
CA SER A 48 -19.30 -14.05 -11.24
C SER A 48 -18.23 -14.85 -12.01
N VAL A 49 -18.63 -16.01 -12.52
CA VAL A 49 -17.85 -17.12 -13.08
C VAL A 49 -17.22 -16.84 -14.45
N SER A 50 -16.78 -15.64 -14.77
CA SER A 50 -16.30 -15.34 -16.14
C SER A 50 -14.78 -15.16 -16.30
N ASN A 51 -13.99 -15.12 -15.20
CA ASN A 51 -12.53 -15.12 -15.24
C ASN A 51 -11.93 -16.12 -14.22
N SER A 52 -12.56 -17.26 -14.08
CA SER A 52 -12.38 -18.17 -12.95
C SER A 52 -10.95 -18.68 -12.70
N GLN A 53 -10.12 -18.78 -13.71
CA GLN A 53 -8.72 -19.23 -13.53
C GLN A 53 -7.80 -18.12 -13.03
N ILE A 54 -7.92 -16.91 -13.58
CA ILE A 54 -7.08 -15.76 -13.16
C ILE A 54 -7.43 -15.38 -11.73
N ASP A 55 -8.71 -15.31 -11.41
CA ASP A 55 -9.19 -14.98 -10.06
C ASP A 55 -8.77 -16.02 -9.02
N SER A 56 -8.78 -17.31 -9.38
CA SER A 56 -8.31 -18.37 -8.48
C SER A 56 -6.81 -18.27 -8.19
N ILE A 57 -5.99 -17.94 -9.19
CA ILE A 57 -4.54 -17.75 -9.04
C ILE A 57 -4.27 -16.51 -8.18
N ILE A 58 -4.99 -15.41 -8.43
CA ILE A 58 -4.87 -14.18 -7.62
C ILE A 58 -5.20 -14.48 -6.16
N MET A 59 -6.30 -15.19 -5.91
CA MET A 59 -6.74 -15.55 -4.55
C MET A 59 -5.72 -16.45 -3.84
N GLN A 60 -5.19 -17.47 -4.53
CA GLN A 60 -4.17 -18.34 -3.97
C GLN A 60 -2.89 -17.55 -3.60
N LYS A 61 -2.42 -16.68 -4.49
CA LYS A 61 -1.26 -15.82 -4.24
C LYS A 61 -1.52 -14.81 -3.12
N ALA A 62 -2.71 -14.23 -3.06
CA ALA A 62 -3.10 -13.34 -1.96
C ALA A 62 -3.06 -14.06 -0.62
N PHE A 63 -3.56 -15.30 -0.56
CA PHE A 63 -3.50 -16.13 0.64
C PHE A 63 -2.04 -16.44 1.05
N GLU A 64 -1.18 -16.81 0.10
CA GLU A 64 0.25 -17.01 0.34
C GLU A 64 0.90 -15.73 0.91
N ALA A 65 0.60 -14.58 0.32
CA ALA A 65 1.11 -13.30 0.79
C ALA A 65 0.63 -12.96 2.21
N GLU A 66 -0.62 -13.24 2.56
CA GLU A 66 -1.13 -13.04 3.92
C GLU A 66 -0.46 -13.96 4.95
N LEU A 67 -0.10 -15.18 4.59
CA LEU A 67 0.71 -16.04 5.45
C LEU A 67 2.10 -15.45 5.72
N LEU A 68 2.73 -14.85 4.70
CA LEU A 68 3.99 -14.14 4.86
C LEU A 68 3.83 -12.89 5.74
N VAL A 69 2.75 -12.12 5.58
CA VAL A 69 2.41 -10.98 6.46
C VAL A 69 2.28 -11.43 7.90
N LYS A 70 1.57 -12.54 8.15
CA LYS A 70 1.43 -13.12 9.50
C LYS A 70 2.79 -13.49 10.11
N ASN A 71 3.74 -13.91 9.28
CA ASN A 71 5.10 -14.23 9.69
C ASN A 71 6.05 -13.01 9.65
N LEU A 72 5.52 -11.79 9.50
CA LEU A 72 6.26 -10.52 9.43
C LEU A 72 7.24 -10.42 8.24
N ASP A 73 7.12 -11.30 7.24
CA ASP A 73 7.92 -11.26 6.02
C ASP A 73 7.28 -10.34 4.98
N TYR A 74 7.22 -9.06 5.33
CA TYR A 74 6.61 -8.04 4.48
C TYR A 74 7.32 -7.89 3.14
N LYS A 75 8.61 -8.18 3.06
CA LYS A 75 9.38 -8.03 1.83
C LYS A 75 8.94 -9.02 0.74
N ARG A 76 8.73 -10.29 1.10
CA ARG A 76 8.21 -11.30 0.17
C ARG A 76 6.75 -11.09 -0.11
N ALA A 77 5.96 -10.78 0.91
CA ALA A 77 4.55 -10.48 0.75
C ALA A 77 4.30 -9.30 -0.21
N ALA A 78 5.09 -8.21 -0.10
CA ALA A 78 5.00 -7.05 -0.99
C ALA A 78 5.24 -7.42 -2.46
N LYS A 79 6.22 -8.31 -2.74
CA LYS A 79 6.47 -8.78 -4.12
C LYS A 79 5.27 -9.51 -4.70
N ILE A 80 4.68 -10.43 -3.94
CA ILE A 80 3.50 -11.19 -4.39
C ILE A 80 2.32 -10.24 -4.62
N TYR A 81 2.06 -9.33 -3.67
CA TYR A 81 0.98 -8.36 -3.81
C TYR A 81 1.19 -7.41 -4.99
N SER A 82 2.42 -6.96 -5.27
CA SER A 82 2.74 -6.15 -6.44
C SER A 82 2.46 -6.90 -7.75
N GLU A 83 2.77 -8.20 -7.81
CA GLU A 83 2.49 -9.02 -9.01
C GLU A 83 0.98 -9.20 -9.25
N ILE A 84 0.20 -9.52 -8.21
CA ILE A 84 -1.22 -9.76 -8.36
C ILE A 84 -2.03 -8.47 -8.56
N SER A 85 -1.58 -7.35 -8.01
CA SER A 85 -2.24 -6.05 -8.20
C SER A 85 -2.23 -5.58 -9.66
N LYS A 86 -1.19 -5.94 -10.43
CA LYS A 86 -1.09 -5.63 -11.86
C LYS A 86 -2.10 -6.40 -12.72
N LYS A 87 -2.58 -7.54 -12.22
CA LYS A 87 -3.48 -8.46 -12.94
C LYS A 87 -4.92 -8.38 -12.45
N SER A 88 -5.12 -7.87 -11.24
CA SER A 88 -6.43 -7.77 -10.62
C SER A 88 -7.16 -6.51 -11.04
N GLU A 89 -8.46 -6.64 -11.24
CA GLU A 89 -9.39 -5.51 -11.38
C GLU A 89 -10.02 -5.11 -10.02
N ASP A 90 -9.70 -5.81 -8.92
CA ASP A 90 -10.18 -5.48 -7.59
C ASP A 90 -9.29 -4.38 -6.96
N PRO A 91 -9.85 -3.18 -6.68
CA PRO A 91 -9.10 -2.09 -6.05
C PRO A 91 -8.56 -2.46 -4.65
N GLU A 92 -9.21 -3.39 -3.94
CA GLU A 92 -8.75 -3.82 -2.61
C GLU A 92 -7.41 -4.58 -2.68
N ILE A 93 -7.13 -5.31 -3.77
CA ILE A 93 -5.84 -5.95 -3.99
C ILE A 93 -4.73 -4.91 -4.15
N SER A 94 -4.97 -3.87 -4.96
CA SER A 94 -3.99 -2.78 -5.17
C SER A 94 -3.79 -1.93 -3.91
N LYS A 95 -4.85 -1.67 -3.16
CA LYS A 95 -4.80 -1.03 -1.85
C LYS A 95 -3.97 -1.86 -0.87
N ARG A 96 -4.20 -3.16 -0.79
CA ARG A 96 -3.46 -4.07 0.07
C ARG A 96 -1.98 -4.13 -0.33
N ALA A 97 -1.67 -4.20 -1.64
CA ALA A 97 -0.32 -4.12 -2.16
C ALA A 97 0.41 -2.84 -1.70
N THR A 98 -0.26 -1.69 -1.77
CA THR A 98 0.25 -0.41 -1.30
C THR A 98 0.60 -0.44 0.19
N GLN A 99 -0.27 -1.01 1.03
CA GLN A 99 -0.06 -1.14 2.47
C GLN A 99 1.14 -2.02 2.80
N ILE A 100 1.22 -3.22 2.18
CA ILE A 100 2.28 -4.18 2.47
C ILE A 100 3.63 -3.67 1.97
N ALA A 101 3.67 -2.98 0.82
CA ALA A 101 4.86 -2.27 0.35
C ALA A 101 5.34 -1.23 1.37
N GLY A 102 4.41 -0.50 2.01
CA GLY A 102 4.71 0.42 3.10
C GLY A 102 5.36 -0.26 4.30
N TYR A 103 4.83 -1.41 4.75
CA TYR A 103 5.42 -2.18 5.84
C TYR A 103 6.83 -2.71 5.49
N SER A 104 7.10 -2.99 4.22
CA SER A 104 8.44 -3.38 3.76
C SER A 104 9.39 -2.21 3.55
N ASN A 105 8.96 -0.96 3.75
CA ASN A 105 9.66 0.29 3.44
C ASN A 105 10.06 0.43 1.95
N ASN A 106 9.33 -0.22 1.05
CA ASN A 106 9.57 -0.12 -0.39
C ASN A 106 8.63 0.93 -1.01
N TYR A 107 9.09 2.19 -1.01
CA TYR A 107 8.28 3.32 -1.46
C TYR A 107 8.04 3.33 -2.98
N GLU A 108 8.95 2.78 -3.79
CA GLU A 108 8.76 2.63 -5.23
C GLU A 108 7.61 1.66 -5.53
N MET A 109 7.61 0.51 -4.89
CA MET A 109 6.55 -0.49 -5.04
C MET A 109 5.22 0.02 -4.48
N MET A 110 5.28 0.80 -3.40
CA MET A 110 4.14 1.48 -2.81
C MET A 110 3.52 2.50 -3.79
N LEU A 111 4.36 3.28 -4.48
CA LEU A 111 3.92 4.23 -5.49
C LEU A 111 3.25 3.51 -6.67
N GLU A 112 3.89 2.49 -7.23
CA GLU A 112 3.36 1.69 -8.35
C GLU A 112 1.99 1.08 -8.01
N SER A 113 1.87 0.43 -6.84
CA SER A 113 0.60 -0.16 -6.41
C SER A 113 -0.49 0.89 -6.16
N SER A 114 -0.12 2.08 -5.66
CA SER A 114 -1.06 3.18 -5.45
C SER A 114 -1.57 3.80 -6.76
N GLU A 115 -0.79 3.73 -7.84
CA GLU A 115 -1.24 4.14 -9.17
C GLU A 115 -2.35 3.22 -9.67
N ARG A 116 -2.15 1.92 -9.57
CA ARG A 116 -3.18 0.94 -9.94
C ARG A 116 -4.42 1.08 -9.06
N TRP A 117 -4.23 1.30 -7.74
CA TRP A 117 -5.35 1.57 -6.84
C TRP A 117 -6.12 2.83 -7.24
N LEU A 118 -5.43 3.91 -7.66
CA LEU A 118 -6.06 5.13 -8.14
C LEU A 118 -6.88 4.90 -9.42
N GLU A 119 -6.41 4.06 -10.32
CA GLU A 119 -7.13 3.70 -11.54
C GLU A 119 -8.46 3.00 -11.25
N LEU A 120 -8.43 2.05 -10.32
CA LEU A 120 -9.56 1.15 -10.03
C LEU A 120 -10.54 1.71 -8.99
N SER A 121 -10.07 2.57 -8.06
CA SER A 121 -10.87 3.05 -6.94
C SER A 121 -11.91 4.07 -7.35
N GLU A 122 -13.09 4.04 -6.71
CA GLU A 122 -14.08 5.11 -6.79
C GLU A 122 -13.68 6.30 -5.90
N ASP A 123 -13.08 6.05 -4.72
CA ASP A 123 -12.57 7.07 -3.82
C ASP A 123 -11.20 7.60 -4.26
N LYS A 124 -11.21 8.42 -5.30
CA LYS A 124 -9.99 9.03 -5.84
C LYS A 124 -9.30 9.98 -4.85
N ILE A 125 -10.05 10.60 -3.94
CA ILE A 125 -9.52 11.60 -3.01
C ILE A 125 -8.60 10.94 -2.00
N THR A 126 -9.06 9.90 -1.34
CA THR A 126 -8.23 9.15 -0.37
C THR A 126 -6.96 8.59 -1.02
N VAL A 127 -7.09 8.01 -2.22
CA VAL A 127 -5.91 7.45 -2.91
C VAL A 127 -4.90 8.52 -3.27
N ARG A 128 -5.34 9.69 -3.75
CA ARG A 128 -4.46 10.82 -4.05
C ARG A 128 -3.70 11.31 -2.82
N HIS A 129 -4.34 11.40 -1.65
CA HIS A 129 -3.66 11.76 -0.41
C HIS A 129 -2.56 10.77 -0.05
N VAL A 130 -2.83 9.46 -0.19
CA VAL A 130 -1.82 8.42 0.03
C VAL A 130 -0.66 8.59 -0.95
N ARG A 131 -0.92 8.80 -2.25
CA ARG A 131 0.12 8.99 -3.27
C ARG A 131 0.97 10.23 -3.01
N ILE A 132 0.36 11.36 -2.63
CA ILE A 132 1.10 12.57 -2.26
C ILE A 132 2.07 12.26 -1.12
N SER A 133 1.64 11.55 -0.09
CA SER A 133 2.49 11.16 1.04
C SER A 133 3.68 10.29 0.60
N ILE A 134 3.45 9.36 -0.33
CA ILE A 134 4.50 8.51 -0.90
C ILE A 134 5.51 9.34 -1.71
N LEU A 135 5.02 10.24 -2.57
CA LEU A 135 5.87 11.10 -3.39
C LEU A 135 6.74 12.02 -2.54
N LEU A 136 6.19 12.56 -1.46
CA LEU A 136 6.96 13.34 -0.49
C LEU A 136 8.03 12.49 0.20
N ALA A 137 7.71 11.24 0.56
CA ALA A 137 8.69 10.32 1.15
C ALA A 137 9.82 9.96 0.18
N LEU A 138 9.55 9.92 -1.13
CA LEU A 138 10.51 9.71 -2.21
C LEU A 138 11.25 11.00 -2.63
N ASN A 139 10.94 12.15 -2.01
CA ASN A 139 11.45 13.48 -2.39
C ASN A 139 11.13 13.88 -3.85
N LYS A 140 9.99 13.39 -4.39
CA LYS A 140 9.50 13.69 -5.75
C LYS A 140 8.43 14.78 -5.69
N ILE A 141 8.77 15.95 -5.17
CA ILE A 141 7.84 17.06 -4.88
C ILE A 141 7.15 17.56 -6.15
N ASP A 142 7.86 17.63 -7.27
CA ASP A 142 7.31 18.10 -8.55
C ASP A 142 6.16 17.24 -9.07
N LEU A 143 6.12 15.96 -8.70
CA LEU A 143 5.04 15.04 -9.06
C LEU A 143 3.86 15.10 -8.06
N ALA A 144 4.10 15.57 -6.85
CA ALA A 144 3.06 15.68 -5.82
C ALA A 144 2.15 16.89 -6.02
N THR A 145 2.56 17.87 -6.84
CA THR A 145 1.84 19.14 -7.09
C THR A 145 1.02 19.14 -8.38
N LYS A 146 1.02 18.07 -9.15
CA LYS A 146 0.20 17.85 -10.35
C LYS A 146 -1.05 17.06 -10.03
#